data_0cd6be8b56e68416d1e74473a39d7578
#
_entry.id   0cd6be8b56e68416d1e74473a39d7578
#
_cell.length_a   1.000
_cell.length_b   1.000
_cell.length_c   1.000
_cell.angle_alpha   90.00
_cell.angle_beta   90.00
_cell.angle_gamma   90.00
#
_symmetry.space_group_name_H-M   'P 1'
#
loop_
_entity.id
_entity.type
_entity.pdbx_description
1 polymer ?
#
loop_
_entity_poly.entity_id
_entity_poly.type
_entity_poly.pdbx_seq_one_letter_code
_entity_poly.pdbx_strand_id
1 'polypeptide(L)'
;IHGIGSSRATHILAEAKVSEDKKVQDWTDTDISGIREVIGKEFKIEGELRSEVQMNIKRLMDIGCYRGLRHRKGLPLRGQRTKNNARTRKGKKKTKRQLKLFRQALFAKTAKKWKKKKL
;
A
#
# COMPACT_ATOMS: atom_id res chain seq x y z
N ILE A 1 1.39 14.46 0.37
CA ILE A 1 2.48 13.79 -0.38
C ILE A 1 2.79 12.47 0.32
N HIS A 2 2.79 11.37 -0.42
CA HIS A 2 3.11 10.05 0.12
C HIS A 2 4.60 9.97 0.52
N GLY A 3 4.86 9.71 1.79
CA GLY A 3 6.21 9.69 2.36
C GLY A 3 6.55 10.90 3.23
N ILE A 4 5.74 11.95 3.22
CA ILE A 4 5.91 13.12 4.07
C ILE A 4 4.76 13.16 5.08
N GLY A 5 5.09 13.01 6.36
CA GLY A 5 4.19 13.20 7.49
C GLY A 5 4.44 14.55 8.18
N SER A 6 3.74 14.82 9.28
CA SER A 6 3.87 16.10 10.02
C SER A 6 5.32 16.40 10.41
N SER A 7 6.03 15.49 11.06
CA SER A 7 7.41 15.72 11.49
C SER A 7 8.38 16.03 10.33
N ARG A 8 8.23 15.34 9.20
CA ARG A 8 9.04 15.63 8.01
C ARG A 8 8.66 16.95 7.36
N ALA A 9 7.37 17.31 7.38
CA ALA A 9 6.91 18.59 6.87
C ALA A 9 7.52 19.76 7.66
N THR A 10 7.48 19.70 9.00
CA THR A 10 8.14 20.70 9.86
C THR A 10 9.64 20.81 9.56
N HIS A 11 10.34 19.68 9.43
CA HIS A 11 11.76 19.68 9.08
C HIS A 11 12.03 20.33 7.71
N ILE A 12 11.26 19.98 6.68
CA ILE A 12 11.41 20.54 5.32
C ILE A 12 11.17 22.05 5.32
N LEU A 13 10.16 22.54 6.05
CA LEU A 13 9.87 23.96 6.14
C LEU A 13 10.97 24.73 6.89
N ALA A 14 11.53 24.15 7.95
CA ALA A 14 12.64 24.71 8.68
C ALA A 14 13.90 24.86 7.80
N GLU A 15 14.26 23.80 7.06
CA GLU A 15 15.39 23.82 6.11
C GLU A 15 15.18 24.80 4.96
N ALA A 16 13.95 24.87 4.42
CA ALA A 16 13.58 25.82 3.37
C ALA A 16 13.39 27.25 3.90
N LYS A 17 13.51 27.47 5.22
CA LYS A 17 13.30 28.77 5.89
C LYS A 17 11.92 29.39 5.64
N VAL A 18 10.90 28.56 5.50
CA VAL A 18 9.51 28.97 5.30
C VAL A 18 8.76 28.81 6.62
N SER A 19 8.00 29.83 7.02
CA SER A 19 7.19 29.79 8.25
C SER A 19 6.07 28.74 8.12
N GLU A 20 5.83 27.97 9.18
CA GLU A 20 4.74 26.97 9.26
C GLU A 20 3.34 27.60 9.17
N ASP A 21 3.20 28.84 9.67
CA ASP A 21 1.92 29.57 9.68
C ASP A 21 1.56 30.19 8.32
N LYS A 22 2.51 30.24 7.39
CA LYS A 22 2.31 30.83 6.07
C LYS A 22 1.37 29.96 5.22
N LYS A 23 0.27 30.54 4.77
CA LYS A 23 -0.68 29.84 3.91
C LYS A 23 -0.06 29.53 2.53
N VAL A 24 -0.44 28.42 1.93
CA VAL A 24 0.05 28.00 0.61
C VAL A 24 -0.22 29.05 -0.48
N GLN A 25 -1.30 29.83 -0.33
CA GLN A 25 -1.64 30.90 -1.26
C GLN A 25 -0.63 32.05 -1.28
N ASP A 26 0.07 32.25 -0.16
CA ASP A 26 1.04 33.32 0.04
C ASP A 26 2.49 32.87 -0.27
N TRP A 27 2.67 31.60 -0.71
CA TRP A 27 3.99 31.09 -1.05
C TRP A 27 4.52 31.72 -2.33
N THR A 28 5.80 32.11 -2.29
CA THR A 28 6.52 32.60 -3.46
C THR A 28 7.15 31.46 -4.25
N ASP A 29 7.50 31.68 -5.50
CA ASP A 29 8.19 30.68 -6.33
C ASP A 29 9.55 30.28 -5.75
N THR A 30 10.19 31.17 -5.01
CA THR A 30 11.44 30.90 -4.27
C THR A 30 11.19 29.91 -3.11
N ASP A 31 10.11 30.08 -2.35
CA ASP A 31 9.74 29.15 -1.27
C ASP A 31 9.47 27.75 -1.84
N ILE A 32 8.73 27.67 -2.94
CA ILE A 32 8.39 26.42 -3.62
C ILE A 32 9.64 25.72 -4.14
N SER A 33 10.57 26.47 -4.73
CA SER A 33 11.84 25.94 -5.25
C SER A 33 12.70 25.39 -4.11
N GLY A 34 12.82 26.11 -3.01
CA GLY A 34 13.55 25.67 -1.82
C GLY A 34 12.98 24.38 -1.23
N ILE A 35 11.67 24.30 -1.08
CA ILE A 35 10.98 23.10 -0.58
C ILE A 35 11.24 21.89 -1.50
N ARG A 36 11.14 22.08 -2.82
CA ARG A 36 11.40 21.00 -3.80
C ARG A 36 12.85 20.51 -3.75
N GLU A 37 13.80 21.41 -3.57
CA GLU A 37 15.22 21.07 -3.48
C GLU A 37 15.52 20.22 -2.24
N VAL A 38 15.00 20.62 -1.06
CA VAL A 38 15.15 19.85 0.19
C VAL A 38 14.52 18.47 0.05
N ILE A 39 13.29 18.39 -0.48
CA ILE A 39 12.61 17.10 -0.69
C ILE A 39 13.42 16.21 -1.63
N GLY A 40 13.92 16.74 -2.73
CA GLY A 40 14.67 15.95 -3.72
C GLY A 40 16.02 15.45 -3.21
N LYS A 41 16.65 16.18 -2.27
CA LYS A 41 17.94 15.78 -1.68
C LYS A 41 17.79 14.73 -0.59
N GLU A 42 16.80 14.85 0.27
CA GLU A 42 16.73 14.09 1.52
C GLU A 42 15.71 12.96 1.52
N PHE A 43 14.64 13.07 0.74
CA PHE A 43 13.50 12.18 0.88
C PHE A 43 13.12 11.48 -0.42
N LYS A 44 12.93 10.17 -0.32
CA LYS A 44 12.23 9.41 -1.34
C LYS A 44 10.73 9.56 -1.14
N ILE A 45 10.02 9.99 -2.16
CA ILE A 45 8.57 10.26 -2.10
C ILE A 45 7.82 9.57 -3.22
N GLU A 46 6.50 9.55 -3.08
CA GLU A 46 5.53 9.08 -4.09
C GLU A 46 5.90 7.76 -4.77
N GLY A 47 6.17 7.80 -6.07
CA GLY A 47 6.42 6.62 -6.90
C GLY A 47 7.66 5.85 -6.51
N GLU A 48 8.74 6.53 -6.19
CA GLU A 48 10.00 5.93 -5.79
C GLU A 48 9.85 5.16 -4.46
N LEU A 49 9.22 5.78 -3.46
CA LEU A 49 8.95 5.14 -2.19
C LEU A 49 7.99 3.95 -2.33
N ARG A 50 6.95 4.07 -3.17
CA ARG A 50 6.01 2.97 -3.42
C ARG A 50 6.72 1.79 -4.08
N SER A 51 7.58 2.05 -5.05
CA SER A 51 8.39 1.03 -5.73
C SER A 51 9.31 0.32 -4.75
N GLU A 52 10.01 1.06 -3.90
CA GLU A 52 10.87 0.49 -2.86
C GLU A 52 10.10 -0.41 -1.88
N VAL A 53 8.94 0.04 -1.39
CA VAL A 53 8.08 -0.77 -0.52
C VAL A 53 7.62 -2.05 -1.21
N GLN A 54 7.21 -1.97 -2.49
CA GLN A 54 6.80 -3.14 -3.25
C GLN A 54 7.95 -4.13 -3.47
N MET A 55 9.15 -3.64 -3.78
CA MET A 55 10.34 -4.49 -3.90
C MET A 55 10.68 -5.19 -2.58
N ASN A 56 10.59 -4.48 -1.46
CA ASN A 56 10.79 -5.08 -0.14
C ASN A 56 9.77 -6.19 0.17
N ILE A 57 8.50 -5.99 -0.17
CA ILE A 57 7.46 -7.01 -0.03
C ILE A 57 7.75 -8.21 -0.94
N LYS A 58 8.11 -7.96 -2.21
CA LYS A 58 8.47 -9.01 -3.17
C LYS A 58 9.64 -9.84 -2.65
N ARG A 59 10.70 -9.20 -2.17
CA ARG A 59 11.85 -9.86 -1.57
C ARG A 59 11.45 -10.80 -0.42
N LEU A 60 10.56 -10.36 0.49
CA LEU A 60 10.06 -11.21 1.57
C LEU A 60 9.29 -12.43 1.05
N MET A 61 8.52 -12.26 -0.03
CA MET A 61 7.79 -13.36 -0.66
C MET A 61 8.71 -14.35 -1.37
N ASP A 62 9.78 -13.87 -2.02
CA ASP A 62 10.76 -14.69 -2.74
C ASP A 62 11.62 -15.52 -1.77
N ILE A 63 12.02 -14.93 -0.64
CA ILE A 63 12.72 -15.65 0.45
C ILE A 63 11.81 -16.73 1.08
N GLY A 64 10.49 -16.63 0.97
CA GLY A 64 9.55 -17.58 1.56
C GLY A 64 9.39 -17.47 3.08
N CYS A 65 9.82 -16.37 3.70
CA CYS A 65 9.70 -16.18 5.14
C CYS A 65 8.23 -16.04 5.59
N TYR A 66 7.96 -16.22 6.88
CA TYR A 66 6.60 -16.12 7.44
C TYR A 66 5.87 -14.85 7.03
N ARG A 67 6.52 -13.68 7.12
CA ARG A 67 5.93 -12.41 6.68
C ARG A 67 5.61 -12.39 5.19
N GLY A 68 6.46 -12.95 4.35
CA GLY A 68 6.23 -13.10 2.91
C GLY A 68 5.02 -13.98 2.60
N LEU A 69 4.87 -15.10 3.30
CA LEU A 69 3.69 -15.97 3.17
C LEU A 69 2.40 -15.25 3.59
N ARG A 70 2.47 -14.41 4.66
CA ARG A 70 1.33 -13.60 5.08
C ARG A 70 0.96 -12.55 4.05
N HIS A 71 1.95 -11.87 3.42
CA HIS A 71 1.71 -10.96 2.31
C HIS A 71 1.03 -11.65 1.13
N ARG A 72 1.53 -12.82 0.70
CA ARG A 72 0.96 -13.61 -0.39
C ARG A 72 -0.49 -14.01 -0.14
N LYS A 73 -0.83 -14.34 1.12
CA LYS A 73 -2.19 -14.70 1.53
C LYS A 73 -3.11 -13.49 1.83
N GLY A 74 -2.62 -12.26 1.76
CA GLY A 74 -3.38 -11.07 2.12
C GLY A 74 -3.81 -11.03 3.59
N LEU A 75 -2.98 -11.55 4.50
CA LEU A 75 -3.26 -11.64 5.93
C LEU A 75 -2.39 -10.68 6.74
N PRO A 76 -2.81 -10.31 7.97
CA PRO A 76 -1.99 -9.50 8.87
C PRO A 76 -0.63 -10.15 9.15
N LEU A 77 0.42 -9.33 9.27
CA LEU A 77 1.81 -9.78 9.39
C LEU A 77 2.32 -9.89 10.83
N ARG A 78 1.72 -9.12 11.75
CA ARG A 78 2.22 -8.92 13.11
C ARG A 78 1.47 -9.74 14.17
N GLY A 79 1.02 -10.94 13.84
CA GLY A 79 0.35 -11.84 14.78
C GLY A 79 -1.06 -11.45 15.21
N GLN A 80 -1.70 -10.47 14.53
CA GLN A 80 -3.06 -10.06 14.85
C GLN A 80 -4.05 -11.23 14.67
N ARG A 81 -5.05 -11.28 15.54
CA ARG A 81 -6.11 -12.27 15.49
C ARG A 81 -6.89 -12.19 14.18
N THR A 82 -7.05 -13.31 13.49
CA THR A 82 -7.70 -13.37 12.18
C THR A 82 -9.09 -14.03 12.19
N LYS A 83 -9.51 -14.64 13.32
CA LYS A 83 -10.81 -15.31 13.42
C LYS A 83 -11.97 -14.35 13.20
N ASN A 84 -11.99 -13.22 13.91
CA ASN A 84 -13.11 -12.27 13.90
C ASN A 84 -12.79 -11.00 13.11
N ASN A 85 -11.58 -10.47 13.24
CA ASN A 85 -11.13 -9.16 12.76
C ASN A 85 -10.21 -9.30 11.50
N ALA A 86 -9.31 -8.36 11.33
CA ALA A 86 -8.43 -8.26 10.16
C ALA A 86 -9.17 -7.95 8.85
N ARG A 87 -10.25 -7.17 8.94
CA ARG A 87 -11.10 -6.84 7.76
C ARG A 87 -10.40 -5.96 6.75
N THR A 88 -9.52 -5.06 7.18
CA THR A 88 -8.71 -4.21 6.29
C THR A 88 -7.92 -5.05 5.28
N ARG A 89 -7.31 -6.14 5.73
CA ARG A 89 -6.53 -7.03 4.86
C ARG A 89 -7.40 -8.06 4.13
N LYS A 90 -8.39 -8.64 4.80
CA LYS A 90 -9.28 -9.69 4.25
C LYS A 90 -10.40 -9.13 3.37
N GLY A 91 -10.70 -7.85 3.48
CA GLY A 91 -11.87 -7.24 2.85
C GLY A 91 -13.17 -7.50 3.61
N LYS A 92 -14.28 -6.98 3.08
CA LYS A 92 -15.63 -7.11 3.67
C LYS A 92 -16.05 -8.57 3.83
N LYS A 93 -16.83 -8.87 4.89
CA LYS A 93 -17.43 -10.21 5.06
C LYS A 93 -18.39 -10.48 3.89
N LYS A 94 -18.20 -11.63 3.24
CA LYS A 94 -19.16 -12.09 2.23
C LYS A 94 -20.37 -12.72 2.93
N THR A 95 -21.57 -12.36 2.50
CA THR A 95 -22.82 -12.98 3.00
C THR A 95 -22.90 -14.46 2.57
N LYS A 96 -23.68 -15.27 3.29
CA LYS A 96 -23.90 -16.68 2.92
C LYS A 96 -24.36 -16.83 1.46
N ARG A 97 -25.24 -15.94 0.99
CA ARG A 97 -25.72 -15.90 -0.40
C ARG A 97 -24.57 -15.65 -1.39
N GLN A 98 -23.71 -14.66 -1.14
CA GLN A 98 -22.55 -14.36 -1.97
C GLN A 98 -21.54 -15.50 -2.00
N LEU A 99 -21.33 -16.17 -0.86
CA LEU A 99 -20.44 -17.36 -0.81
C LEU A 99 -20.99 -18.53 -1.62
N LYS A 100 -22.32 -18.76 -1.59
CA LYS A 100 -22.97 -19.80 -2.40
C LYS A 100 -22.81 -19.51 -3.91
N LEU A 101 -23.09 -18.29 -4.34
CA LEU A 101 -22.92 -17.86 -5.72
C LEU A 101 -21.45 -17.97 -6.19
N PHE A 102 -20.50 -17.56 -5.34
CA PHE A 102 -19.08 -17.66 -5.65
C PHE A 102 -18.63 -19.14 -5.83
N ARG A 103 -19.08 -20.04 -4.94
CA ARG A 103 -18.83 -21.47 -5.06
C ARG A 103 -19.39 -22.03 -6.37
N GLN A 104 -20.63 -21.72 -6.72
CA GLN A 104 -21.26 -22.17 -7.95
C GLN A 104 -20.49 -21.66 -9.19
N ALA A 105 -20.08 -20.38 -9.20
CA ALA A 105 -19.28 -19.82 -10.29
C ALA A 105 -17.89 -20.49 -10.40
N LEU A 106 -17.25 -20.84 -9.29
CA LEU A 106 -15.98 -21.55 -9.28
C LEU A 106 -16.12 -22.96 -9.85
N PHE A 107 -17.14 -23.72 -9.43
CA PHE A 107 -17.43 -25.05 -9.97
C PHE A 107 -17.74 -25.02 -11.47
N ALA A 108 -18.49 -24.03 -11.95
CA ALA A 108 -18.77 -23.87 -13.37
C ALA A 108 -17.50 -23.58 -14.19
N LYS A 109 -16.57 -22.78 -13.66
CA LYS A 109 -15.27 -22.49 -14.31
C LYS A 109 -14.38 -23.74 -14.38
N THR A 110 -14.31 -24.50 -13.29
CA THR A 110 -13.53 -25.76 -13.27
C THR A 110 -14.10 -26.80 -14.23
N ALA A 111 -15.42 -26.98 -14.25
CA ALA A 111 -16.09 -27.88 -15.18
C ALA A 111 -15.83 -27.51 -16.65
N LYS A 112 -15.87 -26.22 -17.01
CA LYS A 112 -15.52 -25.73 -18.36
C LYS A 112 -14.05 -26.01 -18.70
N LYS A 113 -13.12 -25.87 -17.75
CA LYS A 113 -11.70 -26.15 -17.95
C LYS A 113 -11.45 -27.65 -18.18
N TRP A 114 -12.18 -28.53 -17.50
CA TRP A 114 -12.10 -29.95 -17.69
C TRP A 114 -12.63 -30.40 -19.06
N LYS A 115 -13.76 -29.81 -19.51
CA LYS A 115 -14.30 -30.10 -20.85
C LYS A 115 -13.34 -29.67 -21.98
N LYS A 116 -12.63 -28.54 -21.84
CA LYS A 116 -11.62 -28.09 -22.82
C LYS A 116 -10.34 -28.94 -22.83
N LYS A 117 -10.07 -29.74 -21.80
CA LYS A 117 -8.88 -30.60 -21.73
C LYS A 117 -9.14 -32.04 -22.31
N LYS A 118 -10.42 -32.36 -22.55
CA LYS A 118 -10.84 -33.66 -23.10
C LYS A 118 -11.15 -33.63 -24.60
N LEU A 119 -11.07 -32.47 -25.24
CA LEU A 119 -11.06 -32.25 -26.68
C LEU A 119 -9.64 -31.99 -27.16
#